data_f33f401c589bbda51853bdbebfc5673d
#
_entry.id   f33f401c589bbda51853bdbebfc5673d
#
_cell.length_a   1.000
_cell.length_b   1.000
_cell.length_c   1.000
_cell.angle_alpha   90.00
_cell.angle_beta   90.00
_cell.angle_gamma   90.00
#
_symmetry.space_group_name_H-M   'P 1'
#
loop_
_entity.id
_entity.type
_entity.pdbx_description
1 polymer ?
#
loop_
_entity_poly.entity_id
_entity_poly.type
_entity_poly.pdbx_seq_one_letter_code
_entity_poly.pdbx_strand_id
1 'polypeptide(L)'
;RGRSLAPPFPPAARRRLPRPRRSGFFLFASFSFLWGDDMANMLRGTVEEYQELYLEKNAHLEQFLEQVTPFEFYREIFPEGSFERKGCYEDRKANGIAVTLPGKGGSVNGIALEIEGDGQAKRYIITDDLEKLTDLADTDFTIMAPISYYGRKRSGKFARYLYALAFDLDGVGMPQLRDVLHQMSKGILPKATFIVNSGTGLHLYYALTEPVPMYPQNQHYLKELKYSLTRQIWNRFTSSIKQPQMQGLLQGFRVVGSGTKLGKGYPVVAFRFGGHVELDSLLEYIPASNGERQKLQGIMQKNSMPLAEAKEKYPEWYERRVVNHERRGRWTVKRDLYDWWLRRIRDEIRVGHRYHGVMTLAIYAKKCSIDEDELREDAYSLLRPYDEMSVEEVNRFTNDDVEAALSMFNEDYVTFPRDDIARLSGMSMPVNKRNWRKQKDHIQVMNTMKVLKKQLGEDVKDGRPKGSGTAQGEVYEWRQQHPGGRKADCHRDTGLDPKTIRKWWECPPSAVSERGGCILP
;
A
#
# COMPACT_ATOMS: atom_id res chain seq x y z
N ARG A 1 -58.57 -46.92 -13.95
CA ARG A 1 -58.52 -45.45 -14.17
C ARG A 1 -57.99 -44.81 -12.89
N GLY A 2 -56.68 -44.71 -12.72
CA GLY A 2 -56.03 -44.10 -11.59
C GLY A 2 -54.73 -43.43 -12.08
N ARG A 3 -54.69 -42.11 -12.05
CA ARG A 3 -53.50 -41.34 -12.34
C ARG A 3 -52.61 -41.37 -11.10
N SER A 4 -51.42 -41.92 -11.29
CA SER A 4 -50.31 -41.85 -10.31
C SER A 4 -49.75 -40.43 -10.29
N LEU A 5 -49.80 -39.78 -9.13
CA LEU A 5 -49.10 -38.55 -8.83
C LEU A 5 -47.70 -38.90 -8.31
N ALA A 6 -46.66 -38.44 -8.99
CA ALA A 6 -45.29 -38.54 -8.56
C ALA A 6 -45.03 -37.57 -7.35
N PRO A 7 -44.16 -37.94 -6.40
CA PRO A 7 -43.84 -37.10 -5.24
C PRO A 7 -42.96 -35.90 -5.63
N PRO A 8 -43.07 -34.80 -4.88
CA PRO A 8 -42.28 -33.61 -5.13
C PRO A 8 -40.78 -33.81 -4.78
N PHE A 9 -39.94 -33.25 -5.61
CA PHE A 9 -38.48 -33.22 -5.43
C PHE A 9 -38.07 -32.60 -4.11
N PRO A 10 -37.04 -33.15 -3.42
CA PRO A 10 -36.48 -32.52 -2.25
C PRO A 10 -35.74 -31.23 -2.62
N PRO A 11 -35.68 -30.23 -1.73
CA PRO A 11 -35.00 -28.97 -2.00
C PRO A 11 -33.51 -29.20 -2.20
N ALA A 12 -32.98 -28.63 -3.30
CA ALA A 12 -31.56 -28.68 -3.64
C ALA A 12 -30.71 -28.19 -2.48
N ALA A 13 -29.88 -29.07 -1.95
CA ALA A 13 -28.84 -28.71 -0.99
C ALA A 13 -27.94 -27.66 -1.64
N ARG A 14 -27.96 -26.44 -1.11
CA ARG A 14 -27.00 -25.39 -1.44
C ARG A 14 -25.61 -25.91 -1.07
N ARG A 15 -24.86 -26.44 -2.04
CA ARG A 15 -23.44 -26.67 -1.91
C ARG A 15 -22.82 -25.30 -1.62
N ARG A 16 -22.35 -25.12 -0.39
CA ARG A 16 -21.43 -24.03 -0.06
C ARG A 16 -20.16 -24.25 -0.90
N LEU A 17 -19.96 -23.40 -1.90
CA LEU A 17 -18.67 -23.28 -2.57
C LEU A 17 -17.63 -23.00 -1.49
N PRO A 18 -16.48 -23.69 -1.52
CA PRO A 18 -15.41 -23.43 -0.58
C PRO A 18 -15.01 -21.94 -0.74
N ARG A 19 -15.01 -21.20 0.36
CA ARG A 19 -14.46 -19.85 0.41
C ARG A 19 -13.05 -19.93 -0.15
N PRO A 20 -12.67 -19.07 -1.12
CA PRO A 20 -11.29 -19.04 -1.59
C PRO A 20 -10.40 -18.80 -0.37
N ARG A 21 -9.46 -19.70 -0.14
CA ARG A 21 -8.43 -19.53 0.89
C ARG A 21 -7.80 -18.20 0.58
N ARG A 22 -7.82 -17.27 1.52
CA ARG A 22 -7.01 -16.04 1.51
C ARG A 22 -5.53 -16.43 1.60
N SER A 23 -5.01 -17.03 0.56
CA SER A 23 -3.59 -17.17 0.32
C SER A 23 -3.10 -15.82 -0.15
N GLY A 24 -2.06 -15.32 0.49
CA GLY A 24 -1.48 -14.01 0.25
C GLY A 24 -0.91 -13.82 -1.16
N PHE A 25 -1.78 -13.54 -2.10
CA PHE A 25 -1.48 -13.27 -3.51
C PHE A 25 -1.15 -11.79 -3.77
N PHE A 26 -0.81 -11.02 -2.74
CA PHE A 26 -0.65 -9.57 -2.86
C PHE A 26 0.75 -9.09 -3.29
N LEU A 27 1.61 -9.96 -3.83
CA LEU A 27 2.96 -9.52 -4.25
C LEU A 27 3.46 -10.12 -5.57
N PHE A 28 2.61 -10.77 -6.35
CA PHE A 28 3.07 -11.49 -7.55
C PHE A 28 2.54 -10.95 -8.90
N ALA A 29 1.85 -9.83 -8.94
CA ALA A 29 1.38 -9.26 -10.21
C ALA A 29 2.45 -8.48 -10.99
N SER A 30 3.73 -8.54 -10.60
CA SER A 30 4.81 -7.87 -11.34
C SER A 30 5.95 -8.81 -11.74
N PHE A 31 5.73 -10.13 -11.75
CA PHE A 31 6.76 -11.11 -12.13
C PHE A 31 6.17 -12.24 -12.98
N SER A 32 5.69 -11.91 -14.19
CA SER A 32 5.67 -12.92 -15.25
C SER A 32 7.11 -13.05 -15.76
N PHE A 33 7.79 -14.07 -15.29
CA PHE A 33 9.13 -14.42 -15.75
C PHE A 33 9.03 -15.26 -17.01
N LEU A 34 9.40 -14.68 -18.11
CA LEU A 34 9.74 -15.40 -19.33
C LEU A 34 11.24 -15.76 -19.26
N TRP A 35 11.54 -17.04 -19.29
CA TRP A 35 12.86 -17.57 -19.51
C TRP A 35 12.99 -17.88 -21.01
N GLY A 36 14.00 -17.41 -21.65
CA GLY A 36 14.30 -17.74 -23.05
C GLY A 36 14.47 -16.49 -23.93
N ASP A 37 14.20 -16.60 -25.19
CA ASP A 37 14.48 -15.64 -26.28
C ASP A 37 14.01 -14.18 -26.08
N ASP A 38 13.20 -13.90 -25.06
CA ASP A 38 12.76 -12.55 -24.69
C ASP A 38 13.83 -11.71 -23.95
N MET A 39 14.91 -12.32 -23.47
CA MET A 39 15.97 -11.57 -22.75
C MET A 39 16.70 -10.56 -23.64
N ALA A 40 16.87 -10.85 -24.92
CA ALA A 40 17.53 -9.94 -25.87
C ALA A 40 16.72 -8.64 -26.11
N ASN A 41 15.41 -8.69 -25.96
CA ASN A 41 14.52 -7.54 -26.08
C ASN A 41 14.41 -6.68 -24.79
N MET A 42 14.88 -7.19 -23.66
CA MET A 42 14.80 -6.53 -22.34
C MET A 42 15.91 -5.50 -22.09
N LEU A 43 17.02 -5.62 -22.81
CA LEU A 43 18.21 -4.82 -22.58
C LEU A 43 18.41 -3.92 -23.81
N ARG A 44 18.74 -2.65 -23.60
CA ARG A 44 19.09 -1.73 -24.71
C ARG A 44 20.40 -2.11 -25.42
N GLY A 45 21.08 -3.16 -24.98
CA GLY A 45 22.28 -3.78 -25.51
C GLY A 45 22.12 -5.30 -25.54
N THR A 46 23.11 -5.98 -26.11
CA THR A 46 23.17 -7.45 -26.13
C THR A 46 23.50 -8.01 -24.74
N VAL A 47 23.20 -9.28 -24.51
CA VAL A 47 23.57 -9.95 -23.26
C VAL A 47 25.08 -9.89 -23.02
N GLU A 48 25.88 -10.07 -24.08
CA GLU A 48 27.32 -9.99 -24.04
C GLU A 48 27.82 -8.63 -23.57
N GLU A 49 27.23 -7.53 -24.06
CA GLU A 49 27.60 -6.17 -23.64
C GLU A 49 27.33 -5.97 -22.13
N TYR A 50 26.23 -6.54 -21.60
CA TYR A 50 25.96 -6.47 -20.17
C TYR A 50 26.84 -7.41 -19.35
N GLN A 51 27.26 -8.54 -19.90
CA GLN A 51 28.22 -9.42 -19.26
C GLN A 51 29.61 -8.73 -19.17
N GLU A 52 30.04 -8.06 -20.23
CA GLU A 52 31.26 -7.26 -20.21
C GLU A 52 31.18 -6.13 -19.19
N LEU A 53 30.09 -5.36 -19.21
CA LEU A 53 29.84 -4.30 -18.24
C LEU A 53 29.82 -4.82 -16.79
N TYR A 54 29.27 -6.01 -16.57
CA TYR A 54 29.27 -6.63 -15.24
C TYR A 54 30.70 -6.91 -14.75
N LEU A 55 31.56 -7.46 -15.64
CA LEU A 55 32.97 -7.72 -15.32
C LEU A 55 33.74 -6.42 -15.09
N GLU A 56 33.51 -5.40 -15.90
CA GLU A 56 34.13 -4.08 -15.73
C GLU A 56 33.76 -3.44 -14.40
N LYS A 57 32.48 -3.53 -14.00
CA LYS A 57 31.99 -3.03 -12.70
C LYS A 57 32.68 -3.74 -11.54
N ASN A 58 32.79 -5.07 -11.58
CA ASN A 58 33.48 -5.83 -10.54
C ASN A 58 34.95 -5.44 -10.47
N ALA A 59 35.65 -5.47 -11.59
CA ALA A 59 37.06 -5.10 -11.66
C ALA A 59 37.33 -3.67 -11.16
N HIS A 60 36.42 -2.75 -11.40
CA HIS A 60 36.52 -1.39 -10.85
C HIS A 60 36.28 -1.33 -9.36
N LEU A 61 35.27 -2.05 -8.84
CA LEU A 61 34.97 -2.08 -7.41
C LEU A 61 36.10 -2.75 -6.61
N GLU A 62 36.66 -3.85 -7.12
CA GLU A 62 37.79 -4.59 -6.51
C GLU A 62 39.07 -3.76 -6.34
N GLN A 63 39.24 -2.70 -7.13
CA GLN A 63 40.41 -1.80 -6.99
C GLN A 63 40.39 -1.00 -5.70
N PHE A 64 39.21 -0.77 -5.11
CA PHE A 64 39.03 0.14 -4.00
C PHE A 64 38.28 -0.48 -2.81
N LEU A 65 37.60 -1.59 -3.02
CA LEU A 65 36.67 -2.20 -2.07
C LEU A 65 37.00 -3.68 -1.87
N GLU A 66 36.73 -4.16 -0.68
CA GLU A 66 36.83 -5.57 -0.34
C GLU A 66 35.57 -6.31 -0.81
N GLN A 67 35.74 -7.33 -1.62
CA GLN A 67 34.68 -8.27 -1.93
C GLN A 67 34.42 -9.14 -0.71
N VAL A 68 33.14 -9.30 -0.33
CA VAL A 68 32.74 -10.11 0.82
C VAL A 68 31.99 -11.35 0.38
N THR A 69 32.14 -12.43 1.11
CA THR A 69 31.39 -13.66 0.89
C THR A 69 29.90 -13.48 1.22
N PRO A 70 29.00 -14.33 0.70
CA PRO A 70 27.59 -14.30 1.06
C PRO A 70 27.37 -14.41 2.58
N PHE A 71 28.13 -15.26 3.26
CA PHE A 71 28.01 -15.41 4.70
C PHE A 71 28.41 -14.14 5.46
N GLU A 72 29.55 -13.54 5.14
CA GLU A 72 30.01 -12.28 5.75
C GLU A 72 29.01 -11.15 5.53
N PHE A 73 28.51 -11.02 4.28
CA PHE A 73 27.48 -10.03 3.93
C PHE A 73 26.23 -10.17 4.81
N TYR A 74 25.67 -11.40 4.86
CA TYR A 74 24.44 -11.60 5.63
C TYR A 74 24.65 -11.59 7.13
N ARG A 75 25.82 -11.98 7.64
CA ARG A 75 26.16 -11.90 9.05
C ARG A 75 26.31 -10.44 9.53
N GLU A 76 26.76 -9.56 8.65
CA GLU A 76 26.82 -8.13 8.96
C GLU A 76 25.43 -7.48 8.90
N ILE A 77 24.59 -7.88 7.95
CA ILE A 77 23.19 -7.40 7.89
C ILE A 77 22.38 -7.96 9.07
N PHE A 78 22.58 -9.23 9.42
CA PHE A 78 21.88 -9.93 10.50
C PHE A 78 22.88 -10.40 11.56
N PRO A 79 23.21 -9.56 12.54
CA PRO A 79 24.08 -9.95 13.65
C PRO A 79 23.58 -11.20 14.37
N GLU A 80 24.45 -11.88 15.12
CA GLU A 80 24.07 -13.04 15.91
C GLU A 80 22.89 -12.72 16.86
N GLY A 81 21.94 -13.64 16.93
CA GLY A 81 20.70 -13.45 17.69
C GLY A 81 19.59 -12.71 16.93
N SER A 82 19.80 -12.32 15.66
CA SER A 82 18.77 -11.70 14.81
C SER A 82 17.62 -12.65 14.53
N PHE A 83 17.88 -13.94 14.47
CA PHE A 83 16.91 -15.00 14.18
C PHE A 83 16.93 -16.06 15.29
N GLU A 84 15.93 -16.93 15.27
CA GLU A 84 15.96 -18.12 16.11
C GLU A 84 16.92 -19.18 15.57
N ARG A 85 17.45 -19.98 16.48
CA ARG A 85 18.30 -21.11 16.13
C ARG A 85 17.51 -22.22 15.45
N LYS A 86 18.18 -23.01 14.62
CA LYS A 86 17.64 -24.18 13.96
C LYS A 86 17.01 -25.15 14.97
N GLY A 87 15.82 -25.63 14.70
CA GLY A 87 15.07 -26.52 15.61
C GLY A 87 14.05 -25.80 16.50
N CYS A 88 14.37 -24.66 17.06
CA CYS A 88 13.45 -23.91 17.94
C CYS A 88 12.14 -23.51 17.27
N TYR A 89 12.19 -23.23 15.97
CA TYR A 89 11.01 -22.82 15.18
C TYR A 89 10.01 -23.97 14.98
N GLU A 90 10.50 -25.17 14.71
CA GLU A 90 9.66 -26.34 14.45
C GLU A 90 8.99 -26.86 15.71
N ASP A 91 9.70 -26.86 16.83
CA ASP A 91 9.18 -27.24 18.14
C ASP A 91 8.02 -26.33 18.59
N ARG A 92 8.15 -25.01 18.37
CA ARG A 92 7.09 -24.06 18.70
C ARG A 92 5.89 -24.17 17.78
N LYS A 93 6.09 -24.53 16.51
CA LYS A 93 5.01 -24.77 15.57
C LYS A 93 4.20 -26.01 15.96
N ALA A 94 4.86 -27.05 16.42
CA ALA A 94 4.23 -28.27 16.91
C ALA A 94 3.37 -28.01 18.15
N ASN A 95 3.79 -27.09 19.01
CA ASN A 95 3.09 -26.70 20.23
C ASN A 95 1.93 -25.70 20.04
N GLY A 96 1.58 -25.35 18.81
CA GLY A 96 0.40 -24.53 18.51
C GLY A 96 0.46 -23.08 19.05
N ILE A 97 1.64 -22.55 19.31
CA ILE A 97 1.81 -21.19 19.86
C ILE A 97 1.27 -20.16 18.87
N ALA A 98 0.26 -19.40 19.30
CA ALA A 98 -0.38 -18.37 18.51
C ALA A 98 0.59 -17.25 18.14
N VAL A 99 0.43 -16.71 16.91
CA VAL A 99 1.18 -15.56 16.42
C VAL A 99 0.85 -14.34 17.28
N THR A 100 1.78 -13.94 18.13
CA THR A 100 1.65 -12.72 18.94
C THR A 100 2.20 -11.51 18.21
N LEU A 101 1.68 -10.33 18.53
CA LEU A 101 2.10 -9.05 17.96
C LEU A 101 3.58 -8.75 18.28
N PRO A 102 4.27 -7.87 17.49
CA PRO A 102 5.60 -7.38 17.80
C PRO A 102 5.72 -6.93 19.28
N GLY A 103 6.77 -7.35 19.97
CA GLY A 103 7.01 -7.02 21.39
C GLY A 103 6.62 -8.12 22.39
N LYS A 104 5.90 -9.19 21.98
CA LYS A 104 5.62 -10.35 22.82
C LYS A 104 6.30 -11.58 22.20
N GLY A 105 7.26 -12.13 22.88
CA GLY A 105 8.16 -13.20 22.45
C GLY A 105 7.57 -14.22 21.50
N GLY A 106 8.17 -14.37 20.34
CA GLY A 106 7.81 -15.31 19.29
C GLY A 106 8.97 -15.52 18.35
N SER A 107 8.94 -16.62 17.61
CA SER A 107 10.02 -17.00 16.68
C SER A 107 10.26 -15.95 15.63
N VAL A 108 11.50 -15.49 15.55
CA VAL A 108 11.96 -14.51 14.58
C VAL A 108 12.87 -15.23 13.59
N ASN A 109 12.60 -15.06 12.30
CA ASN A 109 13.35 -15.71 11.22
C ASN A 109 13.44 -14.83 9.99
N GLY A 110 14.44 -15.10 9.16
CA GLY A 110 14.48 -14.58 7.80
C GLY A 110 13.56 -15.37 6.86
N ILE A 111 13.19 -14.78 5.72
CA ILE A 111 12.44 -15.47 4.66
C ILE A 111 13.10 -15.18 3.33
N ALA A 112 13.63 -16.22 2.70
CA ALA A 112 14.09 -16.21 1.32
C ALA A 112 13.05 -16.86 0.40
N LEU A 113 12.98 -16.39 -0.84
CA LEU A 113 12.13 -16.93 -1.89
C LEU A 113 13.00 -17.28 -3.09
N GLU A 114 13.12 -18.57 -3.39
CA GLU A 114 13.67 -19.06 -4.65
C GLU A 114 12.53 -19.09 -5.68
N ILE A 115 12.76 -18.51 -6.83
CA ILE A 115 11.80 -18.46 -7.94
C ILE A 115 12.33 -19.36 -9.04
N GLU A 116 11.59 -20.42 -9.33
CA GLU A 116 11.92 -21.39 -10.37
C GLU A 116 11.50 -20.85 -11.74
N GLY A 117 12.08 -21.43 -12.80
CA GLY A 117 11.83 -21.01 -14.17
C GLY A 117 10.36 -21.08 -14.64
N ASP A 118 9.54 -21.86 -13.97
CA ASP A 118 8.08 -21.95 -14.19
C ASP A 118 7.27 -20.89 -13.41
N GLY A 119 7.96 -19.96 -12.72
CA GLY A 119 7.35 -18.91 -11.91
C GLY A 119 6.88 -19.38 -10.54
N GLN A 120 7.06 -20.65 -10.16
CA GLN A 120 6.76 -21.11 -8.82
C GLN A 120 7.79 -20.58 -7.83
N ALA A 121 7.33 -20.16 -6.65
CA ALA A 121 8.19 -19.63 -5.60
C ALA A 121 8.28 -20.60 -4.43
N LYS A 122 9.47 -21.14 -4.19
CA LYS A 122 9.80 -21.89 -2.98
C LYS A 122 10.19 -20.94 -1.86
N ARG A 123 9.66 -21.17 -0.66
CA ARG A 123 9.91 -20.35 0.51
C ARG A 123 10.78 -21.06 1.51
N TYR A 124 11.87 -20.44 1.88
CA TYR A 124 12.80 -20.94 2.89
C TYR A 124 12.78 -20.06 4.13
N ILE A 125 12.84 -20.71 5.28
CA ILE A 125 13.05 -20.07 6.57
C ILE A 125 14.55 -20.00 6.82
N ILE A 126 15.03 -18.82 7.12
CA ILE A 126 16.43 -18.56 7.45
C ILE A 126 16.54 -18.44 8.97
N THR A 127 17.38 -19.29 9.55
CA THR A 127 17.70 -19.38 10.96
C THR A 127 19.02 -18.65 11.27
N ASP A 128 19.35 -18.50 12.53
CA ASP A 128 20.47 -17.66 12.98
C ASP A 128 21.85 -18.17 12.54
N ASP A 129 21.98 -19.45 12.21
CA ASP A 129 23.20 -20.04 11.64
C ASP A 129 23.50 -19.58 10.20
N LEU A 130 22.51 -19.04 9.50
CA LEU A 130 22.57 -18.60 8.10
C LEU A 130 22.94 -19.70 7.08
N GLU A 131 23.06 -20.96 7.49
CA GLU A 131 23.45 -22.08 6.62
C GLU A 131 22.62 -22.12 5.34
N LYS A 132 21.30 -21.94 5.48
CA LYS A 132 20.40 -22.00 4.33
C LYS A 132 20.64 -20.88 3.32
N LEU A 133 21.14 -19.71 3.71
CA LEU A 133 21.51 -18.65 2.78
C LEU A 133 22.75 -19.00 1.96
N THR A 134 23.68 -19.72 2.55
CA THR A 134 24.86 -20.24 1.83
C THR A 134 24.43 -21.22 0.74
N ASP A 135 23.50 -22.14 1.06
CA ASP A 135 22.95 -23.07 0.06
C ASP A 135 22.21 -22.33 -1.08
N LEU A 136 21.50 -21.26 -0.74
CA LEU A 136 20.73 -20.47 -1.69
C LEU A 136 21.59 -19.50 -2.54
N ALA A 137 22.85 -19.30 -2.18
CA ALA A 137 23.80 -18.54 -2.97
C ALA A 137 24.10 -19.17 -4.34
N ASP A 138 23.97 -20.49 -4.47
CA ASP A 138 24.21 -21.19 -5.75
C ASP A 138 22.95 -21.33 -6.62
N THR A 139 21.83 -20.72 -6.23
CA THR A 139 20.57 -20.79 -7.00
C THR A 139 20.55 -19.80 -8.16
N ASP A 140 19.72 -20.08 -9.16
CA ASP A 140 19.59 -19.19 -10.32
C ASP A 140 18.90 -17.88 -9.96
N PHE A 141 17.88 -17.92 -9.08
CA PHE A 141 17.16 -16.72 -8.69
C PHE A 141 16.54 -16.85 -7.29
N THR A 142 17.17 -16.25 -6.32
CA THR A 142 16.62 -16.16 -4.97
C THR A 142 16.61 -14.71 -4.49
N ILE A 143 15.55 -14.32 -3.80
CA ILE A 143 15.40 -12.98 -3.23
C ILE A 143 15.17 -13.04 -1.73
N MET A 144 15.76 -12.07 -1.01
CA MET A 144 15.53 -11.85 0.42
C MET A 144 15.43 -10.35 0.71
N ALA A 145 14.62 -9.97 1.69
CA ALA A 145 14.60 -8.61 2.22
C ALA A 145 15.42 -8.55 3.52
N PRO A 146 16.10 -7.43 3.83
CA PRO A 146 16.85 -7.25 5.08
C PRO A 146 15.91 -7.04 6.28
N ILE A 147 14.96 -7.94 6.46
CA ILE A 147 13.86 -7.87 7.42
C ILE A 147 13.66 -9.24 8.05
N SER A 148 13.52 -9.28 9.38
CA SER A 148 13.03 -10.47 10.07
C SER A 148 11.51 -10.52 10.13
N TYR A 149 10.98 -11.73 10.19
CA TYR A 149 9.55 -11.98 10.19
C TYR A 149 9.17 -12.94 11.31
N TYR A 150 7.92 -12.85 11.72
CA TYR A 150 7.30 -13.85 12.56
C TYR A 150 6.68 -14.96 11.70
N GLY A 151 7.16 -16.17 11.86
CA GLY A 151 6.66 -17.33 11.14
C GLY A 151 6.92 -17.27 9.63
N ARG A 152 6.08 -17.95 8.83
CA ARG A 152 6.32 -18.22 7.40
C ARG A 152 5.72 -17.18 6.44
N LYS A 153 5.15 -16.08 6.93
CA LYS A 153 4.45 -15.08 6.09
C LYS A 153 5.30 -13.82 5.91
N ARG A 154 5.75 -13.58 4.67
CA ARG A 154 6.45 -12.36 4.28
C ARG A 154 5.45 -11.24 3.99
N SER A 155 5.07 -10.50 5.01
CA SER A 155 4.20 -9.32 4.88
C SER A 155 4.41 -8.35 6.04
N GLY A 156 3.99 -7.09 5.89
CA GLY A 156 4.16 -6.05 6.91
C GLY A 156 3.56 -6.41 8.27
N LYS A 157 2.45 -7.14 8.29
CA LYS A 157 1.83 -7.62 9.53
C LYS A 157 2.74 -8.57 10.33
N PHE A 158 3.60 -9.32 9.65
CA PHE A 158 4.49 -10.31 10.25
C PHE A 158 5.95 -9.84 10.31
N ALA A 159 6.28 -8.67 9.75
CA ALA A 159 7.60 -8.07 9.85
C ALA A 159 7.91 -7.70 11.30
N ARG A 160 9.14 -7.98 11.74
CA ARG A 160 9.60 -7.76 13.13
C ARG A 160 10.60 -6.63 13.23
N TYR A 161 11.73 -6.76 12.54
CA TYR A 161 12.79 -5.78 12.54
C TYR A 161 13.30 -5.54 11.12
N LEU A 162 13.66 -4.31 10.84
CA LEU A 162 14.43 -3.90 9.66
C LEU A 162 15.89 -3.75 10.09
N TYR A 163 16.79 -4.42 9.38
CA TYR A 163 18.22 -4.41 9.66
C TYR A 163 19.01 -3.53 8.70
N ALA A 164 18.51 -3.34 7.49
CA ALA A 164 19.11 -2.43 6.52
C ALA A 164 18.04 -1.77 5.65
N LEU A 165 18.30 -0.54 5.21
CA LEU A 165 17.62 0.02 4.05
C LEU A 165 18.37 -0.41 2.79
N ALA A 166 17.67 -1.03 1.85
CA ALA A 166 18.25 -1.46 0.59
C ALA A 166 17.54 -0.80 -0.59
N PHE A 167 18.30 -0.43 -1.61
CA PHE A 167 17.84 0.23 -2.83
C PHE A 167 18.35 -0.54 -4.04
N ASP A 168 17.50 -0.70 -5.03
CA ASP A 168 17.85 -1.27 -6.33
C ASP A 168 17.96 -0.11 -7.32
N LEU A 169 19.14 0.10 -7.84
CA LEU A 169 19.48 1.19 -8.74
C LEU A 169 19.78 0.61 -10.13
N ASP A 170 18.79 0.69 -11.00
CA ASP A 170 18.91 0.24 -12.39
C ASP A 170 19.57 1.27 -13.31
N GLY A 171 19.98 0.82 -14.50
CA GLY A 171 20.58 1.68 -15.50
C GLY A 171 21.98 2.21 -15.12
N VAL A 172 22.77 1.39 -14.43
CA VAL A 172 24.10 1.75 -13.95
C VAL A 172 25.17 1.19 -14.88
N GLY A 173 25.66 2.03 -15.78
CA GLY A 173 26.90 1.81 -16.54
C GLY A 173 28.14 2.28 -15.78
N MET A 174 29.33 2.21 -16.40
CA MET A 174 30.58 2.64 -15.75
C MET A 174 30.61 4.12 -15.37
N PRO A 175 30.10 5.07 -16.18
CA PRO A 175 29.98 6.48 -15.74
C PRO A 175 29.13 6.64 -14.49
N GLN A 176 27.95 5.98 -14.44
CA GLN A 176 27.04 6.05 -13.31
C GLN A 176 27.64 5.42 -12.04
N LEU A 177 28.34 4.29 -12.16
CA LEU A 177 29.05 3.66 -11.05
C LEU A 177 30.08 4.61 -10.44
N ARG A 178 30.91 5.25 -11.26
CA ARG A 178 31.91 6.23 -10.80
C ARG A 178 31.25 7.42 -10.09
N ASP A 179 30.13 7.90 -10.62
CA ASP A 179 29.38 9.00 -10.01
C ASP A 179 28.74 8.59 -8.68
N VAL A 180 28.18 7.38 -8.56
CA VAL A 180 27.68 6.84 -7.28
C VAL A 180 28.79 6.84 -6.24
N LEU A 181 29.95 6.27 -6.57
CA LEU A 181 31.11 6.21 -5.66
C LEU A 181 31.60 7.62 -5.29
N HIS A 182 31.69 8.52 -6.28
CA HIS A 182 32.11 9.89 -6.07
C HIS A 182 31.16 10.66 -5.14
N GLN A 183 29.83 10.63 -5.42
CA GLN A 183 28.84 11.33 -4.62
C GLN A 183 28.78 10.80 -3.19
N MET A 184 28.92 9.50 -2.97
CA MET A 184 29.01 8.92 -1.62
C MET A 184 30.32 9.30 -0.91
N SER A 185 31.45 9.31 -1.61
CA SER A 185 32.74 9.71 -1.04
C SER A 185 32.82 11.19 -0.68
N LYS A 186 32.04 12.03 -1.37
CA LYS A 186 31.92 13.48 -1.10
C LYS A 186 30.80 13.82 -0.11
N GLY A 187 30.07 12.83 0.41
CA GLY A 187 28.96 13.07 1.32
C GLY A 187 27.74 13.74 0.67
N ILE A 188 27.64 13.73 -0.65
CA ILE A 188 26.46 14.21 -1.39
C ILE A 188 25.33 13.20 -1.24
N LEU A 189 25.66 11.91 -1.32
CA LEU A 189 24.79 10.79 -1.01
C LEU A 189 25.25 10.09 0.27
N PRO A 190 24.34 9.44 1.01
CA PRO A 190 24.75 8.65 2.16
C PRO A 190 25.66 7.52 1.71
N LYS A 191 26.72 7.27 2.46
CA LYS A 191 27.68 6.22 2.15
C LYS A 191 27.07 4.86 2.48
N ALA A 192 26.88 4.01 1.45
CA ALA A 192 26.32 2.68 1.64
C ALA A 192 27.30 1.78 2.41
N THR A 193 26.78 0.87 3.22
CA THR A 193 27.59 -0.17 3.88
C THR A 193 28.11 -1.14 2.83
N PHE A 194 27.23 -1.57 1.93
CA PHE A 194 27.60 -2.45 0.82
C PHE A 194 27.10 -1.91 -0.52
N ILE A 195 27.92 -2.07 -1.54
CA ILE A 195 27.56 -1.95 -2.95
C ILE A 195 27.53 -3.36 -3.53
N VAL A 196 26.40 -3.75 -4.12
CA VAL A 196 26.19 -5.09 -4.63
C VAL A 196 25.96 -5.00 -6.13
N ASN A 197 26.82 -5.66 -6.92
CA ASN A 197 26.59 -5.79 -8.35
C ASN A 197 25.54 -6.87 -8.61
N SER A 198 24.34 -6.45 -9.01
CA SER A 198 23.20 -7.32 -9.28
C SER A 198 23.08 -7.74 -10.76
N GLY A 199 24.10 -7.42 -11.58
CA GLY A 199 24.12 -7.64 -13.02
C GLY A 199 23.99 -6.33 -13.79
N THR A 200 22.80 -5.99 -14.25
CA THR A 200 22.51 -4.76 -15.01
C THR A 200 22.47 -3.49 -14.15
N GLY A 201 22.20 -3.63 -12.85
CA GLY A 201 22.11 -2.55 -11.89
C GLY A 201 23.07 -2.71 -10.70
N LEU A 202 22.76 -1.99 -9.62
CA LEU A 202 23.41 -2.10 -8.32
C LEU A 202 22.38 -2.16 -7.21
N HIS A 203 22.61 -3.00 -6.18
CA HIS A 203 21.89 -2.81 -4.93
C HIS A 203 22.79 -2.06 -3.94
N LEU A 204 22.22 -1.06 -3.27
CA LEU A 204 22.89 -0.28 -2.26
C LEU A 204 22.29 -0.63 -0.89
N TYR A 205 23.10 -1.15 0.02
CA TYR A 205 22.65 -1.52 1.36
C TYR A 205 23.21 -0.57 2.40
N TYR A 206 22.32 -0.08 3.25
CA TYR A 206 22.65 0.74 4.42
C TYR A 206 22.29 -0.08 5.66
N ALA A 207 23.24 -0.84 6.15
CA ALA A 207 23.07 -1.62 7.38
C ALA A 207 22.90 -0.67 8.57
N LEU A 208 21.89 -0.88 9.38
CA LEU A 208 21.56 -0.02 10.49
C LEU A 208 22.36 -0.42 11.73
N THR A 209 22.84 0.56 12.49
CA THR A 209 23.52 0.33 13.76
C THR A 209 22.62 -0.43 14.74
N GLU A 210 21.34 -0.06 14.77
CA GLU A 210 20.34 -0.76 15.56
C GLU A 210 19.16 -1.19 14.67
N PRO A 211 18.69 -2.45 14.80
CA PRO A 211 17.53 -2.92 14.06
C PRO A 211 16.25 -2.16 14.47
N VAL A 212 15.50 -1.67 13.50
CA VAL A 212 14.29 -0.89 13.76
C VAL A 212 13.06 -1.78 13.87
N PRO A 213 12.30 -1.72 15.00
CA PRO A 213 11.07 -2.49 15.15
C PRO A 213 10.03 -2.11 14.10
N MET A 214 9.43 -3.11 13.43
CA MET A 214 8.50 -2.93 12.30
C MET A 214 7.06 -2.76 12.77
N TYR A 215 6.83 -1.86 13.75
CA TYR A 215 5.47 -1.44 14.09
C TYR A 215 4.82 -0.68 12.92
N PRO A 216 3.50 -0.67 12.78
CA PRO A 216 2.82 0.00 11.66
C PRO A 216 3.22 1.46 11.47
N GLN A 217 3.47 2.19 12.56
CA GLN A 217 3.94 3.57 12.53
C GLN A 217 5.36 3.68 11.98
N ASN A 218 6.27 2.82 12.44
CA ASN A 218 7.65 2.77 11.98
C ASN A 218 7.71 2.34 10.51
N GLN A 219 6.89 1.36 10.10
CA GLN A 219 6.80 0.97 8.68
C GLN A 219 6.38 2.14 7.79
N HIS A 220 5.44 2.96 8.25
CA HIS A 220 5.03 4.16 7.51
C HIS A 220 6.17 5.15 7.39
N TYR A 221 6.86 5.46 8.49
CA TYR A 221 8.02 6.34 8.50
C TYR A 221 9.15 5.84 7.60
N LEU A 222 9.57 4.60 7.79
CA LEU A 222 10.64 3.96 7.01
C LEU A 222 10.34 3.93 5.51
N LYS A 223 9.09 3.72 5.15
CA LYS A 223 8.66 3.75 3.75
C LYS A 223 8.78 5.15 3.15
N GLU A 224 8.30 6.18 3.84
CA GLU A 224 8.40 7.55 3.36
C GLU A 224 9.88 8.00 3.31
N LEU A 225 10.69 7.61 4.30
CA LEU A 225 12.13 7.84 4.31
C LEU A 225 12.81 7.17 3.11
N LYS A 226 12.52 5.88 2.88
CA LYS A 226 13.07 5.14 1.73
C LYS A 226 12.71 5.82 0.41
N TYR A 227 11.47 6.29 0.25
CA TYR A 227 11.04 6.98 -0.97
C TYR A 227 11.75 8.33 -1.16
N SER A 228 11.94 9.08 -0.08
CA SER A 228 12.68 10.34 -0.16
C SER A 228 14.15 10.12 -0.50
N LEU A 229 14.80 9.12 0.11
CA LEU A 229 16.16 8.74 -0.22
C LEU A 229 16.28 8.20 -1.66
N THR A 230 15.31 7.42 -2.14
CA THR A 230 15.31 6.96 -3.54
C THR A 230 15.39 8.13 -4.51
N ARG A 231 14.66 9.22 -4.25
CA ARG A 231 14.71 10.43 -5.11
C ARG A 231 16.07 11.15 -5.07
N GLN A 232 16.85 10.99 -4.01
CA GLN A 232 18.21 11.54 -3.93
C GLN A 232 19.22 10.64 -4.60
N ILE A 233 19.17 9.33 -4.29
CA ILE A 233 20.10 8.32 -4.81
C ILE A 233 19.93 8.19 -6.33
N TRP A 234 18.71 8.18 -6.82
CA TRP A 234 18.37 8.04 -8.23
C TRP A 234 18.33 9.40 -8.90
N ASN A 235 19.45 9.85 -9.38
CA ASN A 235 19.59 11.12 -10.07
C ASN A 235 20.21 10.93 -11.47
N ARG A 236 20.26 11.99 -12.27
CA ARG A 236 20.73 11.95 -13.65
C ARG A 236 22.19 11.47 -13.84
N PHE A 237 22.97 11.44 -12.77
CA PHE A 237 24.36 11.00 -12.81
C PHE A 237 24.52 9.56 -12.33
N THR A 238 23.64 9.08 -11.46
CA THR A 238 23.71 7.76 -10.85
C THR A 238 22.93 6.70 -11.61
N SER A 239 22.02 7.10 -12.51
CA SER A 239 21.26 6.20 -13.35
C SER A 239 21.02 6.81 -14.73
N SER A 240 21.09 5.98 -15.77
CA SER A 240 20.68 6.35 -17.15
C SER A 240 19.15 6.41 -17.30
N ILE A 241 18.42 5.81 -16.36
CA ILE A 241 16.96 5.82 -16.31
C ILE A 241 16.50 7.11 -15.65
N LYS A 242 15.73 7.92 -16.39
CA LYS A 242 15.33 9.26 -15.93
C LYS A 242 14.36 9.26 -14.73
N GLN A 243 13.51 8.23 -14.62
CA GLN A 243 12.48 8.16 -13.60
C GLN A 243 12.87 7.20 -12.47
N PRO A 244 12.92 7.65 -11.20
CA PRO A 244 13.20 6.78 -10.08
C PRO A 244 12.13 5.70 -9.92
N GLN A 245 12.54 4.45 -9.79
CA GLN A 245 11.63 3.35 -9.47
C GLN A 245 11.41 3.29 -7.95
N MET A 246 10.16 3.53 -7.53
CA MET A 246 9.81 3.54 -6.11
C MET A 246 9.59 2.12 -5.58
N GLN A 247 10.51 1.67 -4.76
CA GLN A 247 10.52 0.31 -4.22
C GLN A 247 9.86 0.23 -2.85
N GLY A 248 9.03 -0.78 -2.65
CA GLY A 248 8.40 -1.04 -1.36
C GLY A 248 9.41 -1.37 -0.25
N LEU A 249 9.04 -1.11 1.00
CA LEU A 249 9.90 -1.39 2.15
C LEU A 249 10.22 -2.89 2.30
N LEU A 250 9.27 -3.76 1.93
CA LEU A 250 9.41 -5.21 2.03
C LEU A 250 9.95 -5.86 0.74
N GLN A 251 10.44 -5.07 -0.20
CA GLN A 251 10.99 -5.61 -1.44
C GLN A 251 12.13 -6.58 -1.15
N GLY A 252 12.16 -7.69 -1.89
CA GLY A 252 13.29 -8.61 -1.88
C GLY A 252 14.33 -8.18 -2.91
N PHE A 253 15.57 -8.44 -2.57
CA PHE A 253 16.73 -8.22 -3.41
C PHE A 253 17.38 -9.57 -3.70
N ARG A 254 18.05 -9.71 -4.84
CA ARG A 254 18.75 -10.94 -5.16
C ARG A 254 19.73 -11.30 -4.05
N VAL A 255 19.75 -12.56 -3.70
CA VAL A 255 20.68 -13.10 -2.68
C VAL A 255 22.09 -13.01 -3.24
N VAL A 256 23.03 -12.51 -2.43
CA VAL A 256 24.45 -12.46 -2.77
C VAL A 256 24.94 -13.87 -3.02
N GLY A 257 25.65 -14.08 -4.13
CA GLY A 257 26.07 -15.36 -4.65
C GLY A 257 25.10 -15.98 -5.66
N SER A 258 23.77 -15.71 -5.56
CA SER A 258 22.80 -16.25 -6.54
C SER A 258 22.98 -15.66 -7.92
N GLY A 259 22.46 -16.35 -8.95
CA GLY A 259 22.59 -15.92 -10.34
C GLY A 259 21.97 -14.55 -10.61
N THR A 260 22.62 -13.78 -11.49
CA THR A 260 22.05 -12.58 -12.08
C THR A 260 21.22 -12.95 -13.32
N LYS A 261 20.56 -11.96 -13.93
CA LYS A 261 19.90 -12.13 -15.24
C LYS A 261 20.87 -12.45 -16.39
N LEU A 262 22.18 -12.32 -16.17
CA LEU A 262 23.21 -12.52 -17.19
C LEU A 262 23.66 -13.98 -17.30
N GLY A 263 23.13 -14.87 -16.47
CA GLY A 263 23.44 -16.30 -16.48
C GLY A 263 24.27 -16.78 -15.29
N LYS A 264 24.47 -18.10 -15.20
CA LYS A 264 25.12 -18.76 -14.05
C LYS A 264 26.56 -18.33 -13.79
N GLY A 265 27.29 -17.90 -14.82
CA GLY A 265 28.68 -17.40 -14.68
C GLY A 265 28.81 -16.00 -14.11
N TYR A 266 27.68 -15.34 -13.82
CA TYR A 266 27.63 -13.94 -13.37
C TYR A 266 26.82 -13.83 -12.08
N PRO A 267 27.39 -14.26 -10.93
CA PRO A 267 26.69 -14.22 -9.64
C PRO A 267 26.51 -12.78 -9.12
N VAL A 268 25.60 -12.60 -8.21
CA VAL A 268 25.46 -11.35 -7.44
C VAL A 268 26.64 -11.21 -6.48
N VAL A 269 27.42 -10.15 -6.61
CA VAL A 269 28.64 -9.92 -5.83
C VAL A 269 28.50 -8.69 -4.95
N ALA A 270 28.93 -8.80 -3.70
CA ALA A 270 28.87 -7.72 -2.73
C ALA A 270 30.25 -7.19 -2.37
N PHE A 271 30.37 -5.87 -2.24
CA PHE A 271 31.57 -5.15 -1.88
C PHE A 271 31.32 -4.27 -0.65
N ARG A 272 32.19 -4.35 0.35
CA ARG A 272 32.16 -3.50 1.53
C ARG A 272 32.65 -2.10 1.18
N PHE A 273 31.83 -1.08 1.47
CA PHE A 273 32.18 0.31 1.15
C PHE A 273 32.20 1.22 2.38
N GLY A 274 31.19 1.15 3.23
CA GLY A 274 31.08 1.95 4.45
C GLY A 274 30.84 1.10 5.69
N GLY A 275 30.60 1.77 6.81
CA GLY A 275 30.15 1.14 8.04
C GLY A 275 28.62 1.13 8.17
N HIS A 276 28.14 0.72 9.34
CA HIS A 276 26.75 0.85 9.72
C HIS A 276 26.33 2.31 9.81
N VAL A 277 25.05 2.57 9.58
CA VAL A 277 24.48 3.92 9.58
C VAL A 277 23.43 4.07 10.66
N GLU A 278 23.40 5.23 11.30
CA GLU A 278 22.30 5.62 12.16
C GLU A 278 21.09 6.02 11.28
N LEU A 279 19.90 5.53 11.64
CA LEU A 279 18.70 5.82 10.87
C LEU A 279 18.46 7.34 10.72
N ASP A 280 18.70 8.09 11.80
CA ASP A 280 18.45 9.53 11.82
C ASP A 280 19.47 10.32 10.97
N SER A 281 20.69 9.82 10.80
CA SER A 281 21.70 10.43 9.93
C SER A 281 21.27 10.44 8.46
N LEU A 282 20.45 9.49 8.05
CA LEU A 282 19.92 9.43 6.69
C LEU A 282 18.94 10.58 6.36
N LEU A 283 18.33 11.19 7.38
CA LEU A 283 17.49 12.37 7.20
C LEU A 283 18.27 13.60 6.72
N GLU A 284 19.56 13.67 7.00
CA GLU A 284 20.41 14.80 6.62
C GLU A 284 20.54 14.91 5.10
N TYR A 285 20.44 13.80 4.40
CA TYR A 285 20.50 13.73 2.94
C TYR A 285 19.18 14.10 2.25
N ILE A 286 18.12 14.38 3.00
CA ILE A 286 16.84 14.82 2.46
C ILE A 286 16.79 16.34 2.49
N PRO A 287 16.57 17.01 1.33
CA PRO A 287 16.55 18.47 1.26
C PRO A 287 15.49 19.06 2.20
N ALA A 288 15.88 20.02 3.02
CA ALA A 288 14.98 20.74 3.92
C ALA A 288 13.97 21.61 3.17
N SER A 289 14.32 22.08 1.96
CA SER A 289 13.54 23.01 1.14
C SER A 289 12.17 22.47 0.70
N ASN A 290 11.98 21.15 0.63
CA ASN A 290 10.76 20.53 0.09
C ASN A 290 9.69 20.21 1.14
N GLY A 291 9.91 20.55 2.42
CA GLY A 291 9.02 20.16 3.51
C GLY A 291 8.95 18.63 3.77
N GLU A 292 9.68 17.82 3.00
CA GLU A 292 9.71 16.36 3.15
C GLU A 292 10.36 15.94 4.48
N ARG A 293 11.45 16.61 4.87
CA ARG A 293 12.13 16.38 6.14
C ARG A 293 11.22 16.67 7.35
N GLN A 294 10.49 17.78 7.31
CA GLN A 294 9.51 18.15 8.34
C GLN A 294 8.33 17.17 8.38
N LYS A 295 7.88 16.70 7.21
CA LYS A 295 6.83 15.67 7.11
C LYS A 295 7.28 14.36 7.77
N LEU A 296 8.51 13.93 7.53
CA LEU A 296 9.08 12.73 8.14
C LEU A 296 9.21 12.87 9.66
N GLN A 297 9.76 13.98 10.14
CA GLN A 297 9.83 14.30 11.56
C GLN A 297 8.43 14.34 12.21
N GLY A 298 7.44 14.88 11.52
CA GLY A 298 6.04 14.90 11.98
C GLY A 298 5.40 13.50 12.07
N ILE A 299 5.85 12.52 11.29
CA ILE A 299 5.39 11.13 11.39
C ILE A 299 5.92 10.50 12.68
N MET A 300 7.20 10.71 13.00
CA MET A 300 7.82 10.19 14.22
C MET A 300 7.21 10.79 15.50
N GLN A 301 6.80 12.05 15.45
CA GLN A 301 6.19 12.74 16.59
C GLN A 301 4.73 12.36 16.84
N LYS A 302 4.06 11.69 15.90
CA LYS A 302 2.70 11.18 16.10
C LYS A 302 2.72 9.96 17.00
N ASN A 303 2.65 10.19 18.29
CA ASN A 303 2.42 9.12 19.26
C ASN A 303 1.12 8.39 18.92
N SER A 304 1.23 7.11 18.54
CA SER A 304 0.07 6.24 18.48
C SER A 304 -0.40 6.02 19.91
N MET A 305 -1.63 6.43 20.19
CA MET A 305 -2.25 6.20 21.51
C MET A 305 -2.31 4.69 21.76
N PRO A 306 -1.77 4.19 22.89
CA PRO A 306 -1.91 2.78 23.26
C PRO A 306 -3.37 2.35 23.30
N LEU A 307 -3.66 1.09 22.97
CA LEU A 307 -5.03 0.60 22.91
C LEU A 307 -5.76 0.69 24.26
N ALA A 308 -5.01 0.55 25.36
CA ALA A 308 -5.54 0.74 26.72
C ALA A 308 -6.01 2.18 26.96
N GLU A 309 -5.18 3.17 26.58
CA GLU A 309 -5.53 4.59 26.66
C GLU A 309 -6.69 4.94 25.70
N ALA A 310 -6.72 4.33 24.51
CA ALA A 310 -7.81 4.51 23.56
C ALA A 310 -9.14 3.94 24.11
N LYS A 311 -9.10 2.86 24.87
CA LYS A 311 -10.28 2.29 25.54
C LYS A 311 -10.86 3.24 26.58
N GLU A 312 -9.98 3.85 27.36
CA GLU A 312 -10.38 4.79 28.42
C GLU A 312 -10.89 6.12 27.85
N LYS A 313 -10.19 6.64 26.83
CA LYS A 313 -10.47 7.96 26.24
C LYS A 313 -11.59 7.95 25.21
N TYR A 314 -11.81 6.80 24.53
CA TYR A 314 -12.80 6.63 23.47
C TYR A 314 -13.53 5.28 23.62
N PRO A 315 -14.28 5.05 24.73
CA PRO A 315 -14.91 3.76 25.03
C PRO A 315 -15.88 3.32 23.94
N GLU A 316 -16.70 4.22 23.40
CA GLU A 316 -17.63 3.91 22.31
C GLU A 316 -16.93 3.44 21.03
N TRP A 317 -15.80 4.10 20.68
CA TRP A 317 -14.98 3.68 19.53
C TRP A 317 -14.35 2.32 19.78
N TYR A 318 -13.85 2.07 21.00
CA TYR A 318 -13.25 0.81 21.37
C TYR A 318 -14.26 -0.33 21.30
N GLU A 319 -15.44 -0.13 21.85
CA GLU A 319 -16.51 -1.13 21.84
C GLU A 319 -16.94 -1.46 20.40
N ARG A 320 -17.23 -0.47 19.58
CA ARG A 320 -17.66 -0.66 18.19
C ARG A 320 -16.59 -1.28 17.31
N ARG A 321 -15.33 -0.89 17.45
CA ARG A 321 -14.25 -1.27 16.50
C ARG A 321 -13.40 -2.43 16.97
N VAL A 322 -13.20 -2.59 18.26
CA VAL A 322 -12.32 -3.60 18.85
C VAL A 322 -13.11 -4.78 19.41
N VAL A 323 -14.21 -4.53 20.13
CA VAL A 323 -15.04 -5.58 20.72
C VAL A 323 -16.02 -6.14 19.69
N ASN A 324 -16.84 -5.27 19.09
CA ASN A 324 -17.92 -5.68 18.18
C ASN A 324 -17.45 -5.88 16.74
N HIS A 325 -16.19 -5.52 16.41
CA HIS A 325 -15.63 -5.61 15.06
C HIS A 325 -16.50 -4.96 13.97
N GLU A 326 -17.26 -3.92 14.32
CA GLU A 326 -18.10 -3.21 13.37
C GLU A 326 -17.28 -2.68 12.20
N ARG A 327 -17.74 -2.93 10.98
CA ARG A 327 -17.12 -2.35 9.77
C ARG A 327 -17.37 -0.84 9.74
N ARG A 328 -16.43 -0.07 9.22
CA ARG A 328 -16.64 1.36 8.93
C ARG A 328 -17.83 1.49 7.99
N GLY A 329 -18.72 2.44 8.28
CA GLY A 329 -19.91 2.68 7.46
C GLY A 329 -19.53 3.02 6.00
N ARG A 330 -20.39 2.62 5.07
CA ARG A 330 -20.26 3.01 3.66
C ARG A 330 -20.51 4.51 3.50
N TRP A 331 -19.68 5.15 2.69
CA TRP A 331 -19.86 6.55 2.29
C TRP A 331 -20.58 6.55 0.94
N THR A 332 -21.58 7.40 0.78
CA THR A 332 -22.11 7.69 -0.56
C THR A 332 -21.12 8.62 -1.26
N VAL A 333 -20.55 8.17 -2.36
CA VAL A 333 -19.54 8.91 -3.11
C VAL A 333 -20.11 9.22 -4.48
N LYS A 334 -19.77 10.41 -4.99
CA LYS A 334 -20.20 10.88 -6.31
C LYS A 334 -19.15 10.53 -7.37
N ARG A 335 -19.58 10.51 -8.65
CA ARG A 335 -18.74 10.36 -9.82
C ARG A 335 -17.47 11.24 -9.80
N ASP A 336 -17.58 12.45 -9.25
CA ASP A 336 -16.46 13.39 -9.14
C ASP A 336 -15.18 12.79 -8.53
N LEU A 337 -15.31 11.78 -7.65
CA LEU A 337 -14.16 11.09 -7.07
C LEU A 337 -13.45 10.21 -8.11
N TYR A 338 -14.21 9.52 -8.95
CA TYR A 338 -13.69 8.68 -10.02
C TYR A 338 -12.96 9.53 -11.05
N ASP A 339 -13.62 10.57 -11.57
CA ASP A 339 -13.06 11.48 -12.57
C ASP A 339 -11.83 12.22 -12.05
N TRP A 340 -11.85 12.61 -10.78
CA TRP A 340 -10.70 13.23 -10.13
C TRP A 340 -9.51 12.27 -10.04
N TRP A 341 -9.77 10.99 -9.71
CA TRP A 341 -8.72 9.99 -9.61
C TRP A 341 -8.14 9.65 -10.97
N LEU A 342 -8.99 9.46 -11.98
CA LEU A 342 -8.57 9.15 -13.35
C LEU A 342 -7.62 10.23 -13.90
N ARG A 343 -7.96 11.50 -13.73
CA ARG A 343 -7.07 12.61 -14.13
C ARG A 343 -5.73 12.55 -13.40
N ARG A 344 -5.75 12.33 -12.10
CA ARG A 344 -4.53 12.30 -11.30
C ARG A 344 -3.60 11.15 -11.64
N ILE A 345 -4.13 9.96 -11.86
CA ILE A 345 -3.30 8.81 -12.23
C ILE A 345 -2.73 8.95 -13.64
N ARG A 346 -3.42 9.67 -14.53
CA ARG A 346 -2.90 10.00 -15.86
C ARG A 346 -1.70 10.94 -15.79
N ASP A 347 -1.74 11.91 -14.90
CA ASP A 347 -0.74 12.99 -14.86
C ASP A 347 0.37 12.75 -13.82
N GLU A 348 0.05 12.12 -12.68
CA GLU A 348 0.92 12.09 -11.51
C GLU A 348 1.51 10.71 -11.20
N ILE A 349 0.97 9.62 -11.78
CA ILE A 349 1.44 8.27 -11.50
C ILE A 349 2.88 8.06 -11.95
N ARG A 350 3.61 7.21 -11.24
CA ARG A 350 5.01 6.89 -11.54
C ARG A 350 5.22 5.40 -11.73
N VAL A 351 6.29 5.07 -12.42
CA VAL A 351 6.78 3.69 -12.56
C VAL A 351 6.86 3.02 -11.19
N GLY A 352 6.43 1.77 -11.10
CA GLY A 352 6.32 1.02 -9.85
C GLY A 352 4.99 1.18 -9.11
N HIS A 353 4.14 2.15 -9.51
CA HIS A 353 2.83 2.39 -8.90
C HIS A 353 1.65 2.30 -9.88
N ARG A 354 1.91 2.08 -11.16
CA ARG A 354 0.92 2.09 -12.26
C ARG A 354 -0.22 1.10 -12.01
N TYR A 355 0.12 -0.14 -11.65
CA TYR A 355 -0.85 -1.16 -11.26
C TYR A 355 -1.79 -0.68 -10.16
N HIS A 356 -1.25 -0.10 -9.10
CA HIS A 356 -2.04 0.39 -7.98
C HIS A 356 -2.88 1.63 -8.31
N GLY A 357 -2.47 2.39 -9.32
CA GLY A 357 -3.26 3.49 -9.88
C GLY A 357 -4.56 2.97 -10.50
N VAL A 358 -4.45 1.98 -11.40
CA VAL A 358 -5.60 1.34 -12.07
C VAL A 358 -6.42 0.52 -11.08
N MET A 359 -5.78 -0.23 -10.18
CA MET A 359 -6.45 -0.94 -9.08
C MET A 359 -7.37 -0.01 -8.27
N THR A 360 -6.87 1.16 -7.93
CA THR A 360 -7.68 2.14 -7.17
C THR A 360 -8.79 2.74 -8.04
N LEU A 361 -8.56 2.92 -9.34
CA LEU A 361 -9.60 3.35 -10.28
C LEU A 361 -10.76 2.35 -10.29
N ALA A 362 -10.47 1.05 -10.36
CA ALA A 362 -11.48 -0.02 -10.30
C ALA A 362 -12.26 0.01 -8.97
N ILE A 363 -11.59 0.21 -7.84
CA ILE A 363 -12.23 0.37 -6.53
C ILE A 363 -13.15 1.61 -6.51
N TYR A 364 -12.71 2.73 -7.09
CA TYR A 364 -13.51 3.95 -7.15
C TYR A 364 -14.66 3.84 -8.14
N ALA A 365 -14.49 3.16 -9.26
CA ALA A 365 -15.57 2.85 -10.20
C ALA A 365 -16.70 2.11 -9.47
N LYS A 366 -16.40 1.03 -8.75
CA LYS A 366 -17.39 0.29 -7.96
C LYS A 366 -18.03 1.14 -6.87
N LYS A 367 -17.23 1.97 -6.22
CA LYS A 367 -17.68 2.86 -5.14
C LYS A 367 -18.60 3.97 -5.63
N CYS A 368 -18.35 4.50 -6.84
CA CYS A 368 -19.09 5.59 -7.45
C CYS A 368 -20.23 5.10 -8.37
N SER A 369 -20.41 3.79 -8.51
CA SER A 369 -21.39 3.17 -9.40
C SER A 369 -21.14 3.53 -10.88
N ILE A 370 -19.87 3.54 -11.28
CA ILE A 370 -19.47 3.64 -12.68
C ILE A 370 -19.65 2.27 -13.32
N ASP A 371 -20.04 2.25 -14.58
CA ASP A 371 -20.20 1.03 -15.35
C ASP A 371 -18.86 0.32 -15.57
N GLU A 372 -18.89 -1.00 -15.66
CA GLU A 372 -17.67 -1.79 -15.86
C GLU A 372 -17.08 -1.57 -17.25
N ASP A 373 -17.91 -1.35 -18.28
CA ASP A 373 -17.46 -1.10 -19.65
C ASP A 373 -16.73 0.26 -19.72
N GLU A 374 -17.29 1.30 -19.11
CA GLU A 374 -16.64 2.62 -18.99
C GLU A 374 -15.31 2.52 -18.23
N LEU A 375 -15.27 1.78 -17.12
CA LEU A 375 -14.05 1.54 -16.37
C LEU A 375 -12.98 0.86 -17.24
N ARG A 376 -13.37 -0.15 -18.04
CA ARG A 376 -12.45 -0.86 -18.93
C ARG A 376 -11.87 0.09 -19.97
N GLU A 377 -12.72 0.88 -20.62
CA GLU A 377 -12.29 1.86 -21.61
C GLU A 377 -11.28 2.85 -21.03
N ASP A 378 -11.58 3.41 -19.87
CA ASP A 378 -10.69 4.32 -19.16
C ASP A 378 -9.37 3.65 -18.75
N ALA A 379 -9.41 2.43 -18.22
CA ALA A 379 -8.22 1.68 -17.81
C ALA A 379 -7.31 1.35 -18.99
N TYR A 380 -7.88 0.91 -20.11
CA TYR A 380 -7.13 0.62 -21.32
C TYR A 380 -6.57 1.90 -21.99
N SER A 381 -7.24 3.04 -21.82
CA SER A 381 -6.71 4.33 -22.29
C SER A 381 -5.38 4.70 -21.62
N LEU A 382 -5.12 4.15 -20.43
CA LEU A 382 -3.86 4.35 -19.67
C LEU A 382 -2.74 3.39 -20.09
N LEU A 383 -3.05 2.30 -20.79
CA LEU A 383 -2.08 1.27 -21.11
C LEU A 383 -0.87 1.82 -21.85
N ARG A 384 -1.12 2.48 -22.98
CA ARG A 384 -0.06 3.05 -23.81
C ARG A 384 0.78 4.13 -23.09
N PRO A 385 0.17 5.16 -22.45
CA PRO A 385 0.93 6.13 -21.67
C PRO A 385 1.77 5.49 -20.56
N TYR A 386 1.25 4.46 -19.92
CA TYR A 386 1.94 3.76 -18.85
C TYR A 386 3.09 2.88 -19.34
N ASP A 387 2.92 2.25 -20.49
CA ASP A 387 3.99 1.47 -21.13
C ASP A 387 5.11 2.39 -21.63
N GLU A 388 4.78 3.54 -22.21
CA GLU A 388 5.76 4.57 -22.65
C GLU A 388 6.60 5.15 -21.49
N MET A 389 6.12 5.05 -20.24
CA MET A 389 6.90 5.39 -19.04
C MET A 389 8.00 4.35 -18.74
N SER A 390 7.89 3.14 -19.29
CA SER A 390 8.86 2.07 -19.09
C SER A 390 10.07 2.32 -19.96
N VAL A 391 11.23 2.48 -19.35
CA VAL A 391 12.50 2.65 -20.07
C VAL A 391 13.14 1.28 -20.33
N GLU A 392 12.77 0.27 -19.55
CA GLU A 392 13.23 -1.11 -19.65
C GLU A 392 12.06 -2.04 -20.00
N GLU A 393 12.31 -3.00 -20.91
CA GLU A 393 11.29 -4.01 -21.27
C GLU A 393 10.86 -4.90 -20.11
N VAL A 394 11.71 -5.02 -19.09
CA VAL A 394 11.39 -5.77 -17.85
C VAL A 394 10.27 -5.17 -17.02
N ASN A 395 9.98 -3.89 -17.21
CA ASN A 395 9.00 -3.15 -16.40
C ASN A 395 7.89 -2.55 -17.27
N ARG A 396 7.55 -3.24 -18.35
CA ARG A 396 6.41 -2.88 -19.19
C ARG A 396 5.11 -2.93 -18.40
N PHE A 397 4.18 -2.08 -18.78
CA PHE A 397 2.82 -2.14 -18.28
C PHE A 397 1.95 -2.81 -19.34
N THR A 398 1.45 -4.00 -19.03
CA THR A 398 0.82 -4.92 -19.99
C THR A 398 -0.69 -4.99 -19.83
N ASN A 399 -1.36 -5.65 -20.78
CA ASN A 399 -2.78 -5.99 -20.67
C ASN A 399 -3.08 -6.81 -19.41
N ASP A 400 -2.18 -7.73 -19.02
CA ASP A 400 -2.36 -8.57 -17.84
C ASP A 400 -2.35 -7.73 -16.55
N ASP A 401 -1.53 -6.66 -16.49
CA ASP A 401 -1.53 -5.72 -15.36
C ASP A 401 -2.86 -4.97 -15.26
N VAL A 402 -3.43 -4.57 -16.41
CA VAL A 402 -4.74 -3.91 -16.45
C VAL A 402 -5.82 -4.86 -15.98
N GLU A 403 -5.90 -6.08 -16.52
CA GLU A 403 -6.92 -7.07 -16.13
C GLU A 403 -6.79 -7.47 -14.66
N ALA A 404 -5.56 -7.69 -14.18
CA ALA A 404 -5.32 -7.96 -12.77
C ALA A 404 -5.79 -6.81 -11.86
N ALA A 405 -5.60 -5.56 -12.30
CA ALA A 405 -6.06 -4.40 -11.55
C ALA A 405 -7.60 -4.26 -11.59
N LEU A 406 -8.21 -4.54 -12.73
CA LEU A 406 -9.67 -4.53 -12.91
C LEU A 406 -10.39 -5.58 -12.06
N SER A 407 -9.74 -6.68 -11.70
CA SER A 407 -10.29 -7.70 -10.78
C SER A 407 -10.71 -7.13 -9.42
N MET A 408 -10.24 -5.92 -9.08
CA MET A 408 -10.63 -5.19 -7.87
C MET A 408 -11.96 -4.44 -7.98
N PHE A 409 -12.65 -4.53 -9.12
CA PHE A 409 -14.01 -4.04 -9.29
C PHE A 409 -15.02 -4.90 -8.54
N ASN A 410 -14.90 -4.85 -7.20
CA ASN A 410 -15.68 -5.68 -6.28
C ASN A 410 -16.14 -4.88 -5.07
N GLU A 411 -17.33 -5.21 -4.54
CA GLU A 411 -17.93 -4.57 -3.36
C GLU A 411 -17.09 -4.74 -2.08
N ASP A 412 -16.32 -5.80 -1.96
CA ASP A 412 -15.49 -6.04 -0.78
C ASP A 412 -14.38 -4.99 -0.59
N TYR A 413 -14.00 -4.32 -1.67
CA TYR A 413 -12.92 -3.31 -1.67
C TYR A 413 -13.40 -1.86 -1.57
N VAL A 414 -14.71 -1.58 -1.63
CA VAL A 414 -15.22 -0.19 -1.60
C VAL A 414 -14.88 0.58 -0.31
N THR A 415 -14.48 -0.12 0.75
CA THR A 415 -14.04 0.46 2.01
C THR A 415 -12.52 0.58 2.12
N PHE A 416 -11.79 0.45 1.01
CA PHE A 416 -10.34 0.53 0.99
C PHE A 416 -9.86 1.87 1.57
N PRO A 417 -8.93 1.86 2.57
CA PRO A 417 -8.58 3.08 3.28
C PRO A 417 -7.79 4.07 2.41
N ARG A 418 -8.09 5.36 2.55
CA ARG A 418 -7.37 6.42 1.84
C ARG A 418 -5.85 6.36 2.04
N ASP A 419 -5.40 6.09 3.27
CA ASP A 419 -3.98 6.04 3.60
C ASP A 419 -3.28 4.86 2.92
N ASP A 420 -4.01 3.75 2.70
CA ASP A 420 -3.50 2.61 1.93
C ASP A 420 -3.46 2.94 0.43
N ILE A 421 -4.45 3.68 -0.10
CA ILE A 421 -4.43 4.17 -1.48
C ILE A 421 -3.23 5.08 -1.70
N ALA A 422 -3.03 6.08 -0.84
CA ALA A 422 -1.87 6.98 -0.93
C ALA A 422 -0.54 6.22 -0.86
N ARG A 423 -0.50 5.20 -0.02
CA ARG A 423 0.66 4.34 0.15
C ARG A 423 0.96 3.52 -1.11
N LEU A 424 -0.04 2.86 -1.69
CA LEU A 424 0.13 1.95 -2.82
C LEU A 424 0.35 2.70 -4.14
N SER A 425 -0.37 3.80 -4.36
CA SER A 425 -0.22 4.61 -5.55
C SER A 425 1.00 5.54 -5.52
N GLY A 426 1.66 5.69 -4.37
CA GLY A 426 2.74 6.67 -4.19
C GLY A 426 2.29 8.14 -4.27
N MET A 427 0.98 8.39 -4.40
CA MET A 427 0.42 9.72 -4.60
C MET A 427 -0.05 10.34 -3.28
N SER A 428 0.18 11.65 -3.13
CA SER A 428 -0.32 12.37 -1.95
C SER A 428 -1.84 12.49 -2.01
N MET A 429 -2.52 11.99 -1.00
CA MET A 429 -3.97 12.14 -0.83
C MET A 429 -4.25 13.21 0.22
N PRO A 430 -4.72 14.41 -0.17
CA PRO A 430 -5.00 15.46 0.80
C PRO A 430 -6.06 14.99 1.81
N VAL A 431 -5.78 15.23 3.07
CA VAL A 431 -6.79 15.04 4.12
C VAL A 431 -7.92 16.01 3.85
N ASN A 432 -9.15 15.52 3.89
CA ASN A 432 -10.32 16.37 3.68
C ASN A 432 -10.23 17.57 4.63
N LYS A 433 -10.12 18.77 4.07
CA LYS A 433 -9.88 20.02 4.81
C LYS A 433 -11.12 20.45 5.58
N ARG A 434 -11.54 19.66 6.55
CA ARG A 434 -12.41 20.16 7.60
C ARG A 434 -11.51 20.76 8.69
N ASN A 435 -11.02 21.96 8.47
CA ASN A 435 -10.43 22.88 9.45
C ASN A 435 -9.37 22.34 10.42
N TRP A 436 -8.80 21.14 10.19
CA TRP A 436 -7.78 20.48 11.05
C TRP A 436 -8.16 20.36 12.53
N ARG A 437 -9.40 20.74 12.89
CA ARG A 437 -9.91 20.72 14.26
C ARG A 437 -10.62 19.41 14.52
N LYS A 438 -10.50 18.88 15.73
CA LYS A 438 -11.37 17.81 16.20
C LYS A 438 -12.81 18.31 16.15
N GLN A 439 -13.77 17.45 15.90
CA GLN A 439 -15.18 17.84 15.77
C GLN A 439 -15.68 18.64 16.99
N LYS A 440 -15.26 18.26 18.20
CA LYS A 440 -15.57 18.97 19.45
C LYS A 440 -15.05 20.42 19.43
N ASP A 441 -13.80 20.61 19.04
CA ASP A 441 -13.16 21.93 18.97
C ASP A 441 -13.79 22.78 17.86
N HIS A 442 -14.16 22.15 16.75
CA HIS A 442 -14.87 22.84 15.65
C HIS A 442 -16.23 23.34 16.10
N ILE A 443 -17.03 22.49 16.79
CA ILE A 443 -18.34 22.88 17.34
C ILE A 443 -18.18 24.03 18.34
N GLN A 444 -17.20 23.96 19.22
CA GLN A 444 -16.94 25.00 20.22
C GLN A 444 -16.59 26.33 19.56
N VAL A 445 -15.69 26.33 18.56
CA VAL A 445 -15.32 27.55 17.81
C VAL A 445 -16.51 28.12 17.04
N MET A 446 -17.31 27.26 16.40
CA MET A 446 -18.50 27.71 15.67
C MET A 446 -19.54 28.32 16.60
N ASN A 447 -19.75 27.74 17.79
CA ASN A 447 -20.65 28.31 18.79
C ASN A 447 -20.14 29.66 19.31
N THR A 448 -18.83 29.79 19.59
CA THR A 448 -18.22 31.08 19.98
C THR A 448 -18.36 32.11 18.89
N MET A 449 -18.13 31.76 17.62
CA MET A 449 -18.33 32.66 16.48
C MET A 449 -19.79 33.11 16.34
N LYS A 450 -20.76 32.23 16.60
CA LYS A 450 -22.20 32.60 16.60
C LYS A 450 -22.54 33.60 17.69
N VAL A 451 -21.99 33.40 18.88
CA VAL A 451 -22.18 34.33 20.01
C VAL A 451 -21.60 35.70 19.68
N LEU A 452 -20.36 35.74 19.15
CA LEU A 452 -19.72 36.99 18.73
C LEU A 452 -20.51 37.73 17.64
N LYS A 453 -21.01 37.02 16.64
CA LYS A 453 -21.83 37.59 15.57
C LYS A 453 -23.13 38.17 16.10
N LYS A 454 -23.81 37.52 17.04
CA LYS A 454 -24.98 38.05 17.72
C LYS A 454 -24.66 39.34 18.50
N GLN A 455 -23.51 39.40 19.18
CA GLN A 455 -23.06 40.59 19.90
C GLN A 455 -22.73 41.76 18.95
N LEU A 456 -22.28 41.46 17.72
CA LEU A 456 -22.01 42.43 16.68
C LEU A 456 -23.28 42.86 15.90
N GLY A 457 -24.46 42.35 16.27
CA GLY A 457 -25.72 42.69 15.63
C GLY A 457 -25.96 41.99 14.29
N GLU A 458 -25.13 40.96 13.94
CA GLU A 458 -25.36 40.18 12.76
C GLU A 458 -26.48 39.13 13.01
N ASP A 459 -27.42 39.01 12.06
CA ASP A 459 -28.50 38.02 12.12
C ASP A 459 -27.95 36.63 11.82
N VAL A 460 -27.63 35.86 12.87
CA VAL A 460 -27.11 34.52 12.76
C VAL A 460 -28.27 33.52 12.74
N LYS A 461 -28.61 33.02 11.55
CA LYS A 461 -29.59 31.97 11.37
C LYS A 461 -29.04 30.63 11.87
N ASP A 462 -29.65 30.08 12.90
CA ASP A 462 -29.31 28.76 13.44
C ASP A 462 -29.96 27.64 12.60
N GLY A 463 -29.14 26.91 11.89
CA GLY A 463 -29.56 25.72 11.15
C GLY A 463 -30.29 26.04 9.83
N ARG A 464 -30.98 25.06 9.30
CA ARG A 464 -31.86 25.20 8.15
C ARG A 464 -33.06 26.05 8.58
N PRO A 465 -33.43 27.15 7.86
CA PRO A 465 -34.54 28.01 8.25
C PRO A 465 -35.80 27.20 8.54
N LYS A 466 -36.51 27.51 9.65
CA LYS A 466 -37.83 26.94 9.90
C LYS A 466 -38.72 27.23 8.69
N GLY A 467 -39.29 26.22 8.05
CA GLY A 467 -40.11 26.37 6.85
C GLY A 467 -39.40 26.20 5.52
N SER A 468 -38.06 26.07 5.48
CA SER A 468 -37.34 25.71 4.23
C SER A 468 -37.53 24.24 3.83
N GLY A 469 -38.23 23.45 4.61
CA GLY A 469 -38.71 22.11 4.27
C GLY A 469 -40.19 22.19 3.93
N THR A 470 -40.53 22.59 2.72
CA THR A 470 -41.90 22.64 2.19
C THR A 470 -42.56 21.28 2.15
N ALA A 471 -41.79 20.20 2.22
CA ALA A 471 -42.29 18.84 2.05
C ALA A 471 -43.42 18.41 3.02
N GLN A 472 -43.47 18.94 4.25
CA GLN A 472 -44.58 18.65 5.15
C GLN A 472 -45.85 19.38 4.73
N GLY A 473 -45.74 20.67 4.44
CA GLY A 473 -46.83 21.48 3.92
C GLY A 473 -47.37 20.93 2.60
N GLU A 474 -46.45 20.60 1.70
CA GLU A 474 -46.74 20.07 0.36
C GLU A 474 -47.48 18.73 0.43
N VAL A 475 -47.08 17.80 1.29
CA VAL A 475 -47.79 16.53 1.52
C VAL A 475 -49.16 16.75 2.13
N TYR A 476 -49.26 17.72 3.08
CA TYR A 476 -50.51 18.02 3.74
C TYR A 476 -51.53 18.68 2.77
N GLU A 477 -51.09 19.68 1.99
CA GLU A 477 -51.90 20.38 1.01
C GLU A 477 -52.35 19.42 -0.11
N TRP A 478 -51.46 18.55 -0.61
CA TRP A 478 -51.82 17.53 -1.58
C TRP A 478 -52.92 16.58 -1.04
N ARG A 479 -52.82 16.12 0.21
CA ARG A 479 -53.84 15.28 0.84
C ARG A 479 -55.18 15.98 1.01
N GLN A 480 -55.17 17.27 1.33
CA GLN A 480 -56.43 18.07 1.41
C GLN A 480 -57.11 18.16 0.05
N GLN A 481 -56.36 18.30 -1.01
CA GLN A 481 -56.86 18.34 -2.37
C GLN A 481 -57.31 16.96 -2.91
N HIS A 482 -56.72 15.89 -2.34
CA HIS A 482 -56.99 14.49 -2.74
C HIS A 482 -57.37 13.60 -1.55
N PRO A 483 -58.55 13.73 -0.95
CA PRO A 483 -58.92 13.00 0.25
C PRO A 483 -58.84 11.47 0.15
N GLY A 484 -58.99 10.91 -1.04
CA GLY A 484 -58.88 9.47 -1.33
C GLY A 484 -57.53 9.06 -1.98
N GLY A 485 -56.58 9.98 -2.11
CA GLY A 485 -55.32 9.75 -2.78
C GLY A 485 -54.37 8.84 -2.03
N ARG A 486 -53.59 8.02 -2.73
CA ARG A 486 -52.60 7.11 -2.14
C ARG A 486 -51.23 7.77 -2.07
N LYS A 487 -50.36 7.29 -1.20
CA LYS A 487 -48.95 7.77 -1.05
C LYS A 487 -48.17 7.70 -2.34
N ALA A 488 -48.46 6.72 -3.21
CA ALA A 488 -47.87 6.56 -4.52
C ALA A 488 -48.28 7.65 -5.51
N ASP A 489 -49.53 8.08 -5.44
CA ASP A 489 -50.06 9.14 -6.28
C ASP A 489 -49.47 10.49 -5.88
N CYS A 490 -49.35 10.75 -4.57
CA CYS A 490 -48.65 11.91 -4.05
C CYS A 490 -47.16 11.96 -4.47
N HIS A 491 -46.49 10.82 -4.49
CA HIS A 491 -45.11 10.76 -5.00
C HIS A 491 -45.03 11.16 -6.49
N ARG A 492 -45.97 10.66 -7.31
CA ARG A 492 -46.01 10.95 -8.75
C ARG A 492 -46.27 12.42 -9.03
N ASP A 493 -47.20 13.03 -8.28
CA ASP A 493 -47.66 14.38 -8.52
C ASP A 493 -46.73 15.45 -7.94
N THR A 494 -46.09 15.17 -6.77
CA THR A 494 -45.22 16.14 -6.07
C THR A 494 -43.74 15.91 -6.31
N GLY A 495 -43.33 14.74 -6.80
CA GLY A 495 -41.93 14.36 -6.93
C GLY A 495 -41.20 14.15 -5.60
N LEU A 496 -41.88 14.24 -4.46
CA LEU A 496 -41.28 14.04 -3.14
C LEU A 496 -40.88 12.58 -2.92
N ASP A 497 -39.74 12.37 -2.26
CA ASP A 497 -39.27 11.01 -1.93
C ASP A 497 -40.32 10.23 -1.09
N PRO A 498 -40.57 8.94 -1.42
CA PRO A 498 -41.56 8.13 -0.71
C PRO A 498 -41.37 8.02 0.80
N LYS A 499 -40.12 8.14 1.32
CA LYS A 499 -39.86 8.16 2.77
C LYS A 499 -40.28 9.47 3.40
N THR A 500 -40.12 10.58 2.69
CA THR A 500 -40.56 11.91 3.09
C THR A 500 -42.09 11.96 3.16
N ILE A 501 -42.78 11.42 2.14
CA ILE A 501 -44.25 11.31 2.12
C ILE A 501 -44.71 10.44 3.26
N ARG A 502 -44.14 9.27 3.49
CA ARG A 502 -44.52 8.40 4.65
C ARG A 502 -44.37 9.11 5.99
N LYS A 503 -43.25 9.86 6.16
CA LYS A 503 -42.95 10.59 7.38
C LYS A 503 -44.04 11.63 7.73
N TRP A 504 -44.53 12.32 6.71
CA TRP A 504 -45.44 13.45 6.89
C TRP A 504 -46.92 13.13 6.58
N TRP A 505 -47.20 11.89 6.16
CA TRP A 505 -48.53 11.52 5.70
C TRP A 505 -49.63 11.74 6.72
N GLU A 506 -49.39 11.44 7.99
CA GLU A 506 -50.37 11.53 9.09
C GLU A 506 -50.07 12.69 10.04
N CYS A 507 -49.15 13.56 9.68
CA CYS A 507 -48.69 14.63 10.54
C CYS A 507 -49.08 16.00 9.99
N PRO A 508 -50.15 16.65 10.53
CA PRO A 508 -50.53 18.02 10.15
C PRO A 508 -49.42 19.01 10.54
N PRO A 509 -49.30 20.16 9.85
CA PRO A 509 -48.26 21.15 10.14
C PRO A 509 -48.19 21.69 11.55
N SER A 510 -49.33 21.64 12.28
CA SER A 510 -49.46 22.09 13.67
C SER A 510 -48.97 21.09 14.72
N ALA A 511 -48.70 19.83 14.34
CA ALA A 511 -48.34 18.74 15.25
C ALA A 511 -46.84 18.41 15.29
N VAL A 512 -45.96 19.38 15.06
CA VAL A 512 -44.50 19.18 15.06
C VAL A 512 -43.91 19.60 16.39
N SER A 513 -43.24 18.68 17.09
CA SER A 513 -42.47 19.02 18.29
C SER A 513 -41.27 19.91 17.97
N GLU A 514 -40.77 20.68 18.95
CA GLU A 514 -39.56 21.50 18.82
C GLU A 514 -38.31 20.73 18.38
N ARG A 515 -38.31 19.40 18.47
CA ARG A 515 -37.24 18.51 18.02
C ARG A 515 -37.48 17.92 16.63
N GLY A 516 -38.53 18.34 15.89
CA GLY A 516 -38.79 17.92 14.50
C GLY A 516 -39.43 16.52 14.35
N GLY A 517 -40.00 15.94 15.39
CA GLY A 517 -40.80 14.71 15.36
C GLY A 517 -42.31 14.99 15.35
N CYS A 518 -43.11 14.15 14.68
CA CYS A 518 -44.58 14.23 14.76
C CYS A 518 -45.08 13.74 16.10
N ILE A 519 -45.88 14.54 16.78
CA ILE A 519 -46.60 14.12 18.00
C ILE A 519 -47.99 13.70 17.51
N LEU A 520 -48.28 12.41 17.49
CA LEU A 520 -49.62 11.89 17.36
C LEU A 520 -50.23 11.80 18.73
N PRO A 521 -51.55 12.05 18.87
CA PRO A 521 -52.27 11.98 20.15
C PRO A 521 -52.29 10.59 20.76
#